data_ddcdd59f801c4035a7be648acbae843f
#
_entry.id   ddcdd59f801c4035a7be648acbae843f
#
_cell.length_a   1.000
_cell.length_b   1.000
_cell.length_c   1.000
_cell.angle_alpha   90.00
_cell.angle_beta   90.00
_cell.angle_gamma   90.00
#
_symmetry.space_group_name_H-M   'P 1'
#
loop_
_entity.id
_entity.type
_entity.pdbx_description
1 polymer ?
#
loop_
_entity_poly.entity_id
_entity_poly.type
_entity_poly.pdbx_seq_one_letter_code
_entity_poly.pdbx_strand_id
1 'polypeptide(L)'
;GRWNKESDYLAACIMPDRRTFIQQSAAVLGGLALHQSVGAAFPGIPKPSATIHDAGDDADLWRHIRSAYACSPTLINLNNGGVSPSPRAAMDALDHYNRMCNEAPSYYMWRILDQDREPLRMNLAALAGVPPEEVAICRNATEALNTIIFGLPLQPSDEVVVSTYDYPNMANAWKQRALRDGVKLVHADPPLPSEDEEAIVEAYTRKFTANTKLVHLTHIVNWNGQIMPVRKIADAAHARGIEVLVDAAHTFALLDYRIPDLGCDYWGTSLHKFLCAPFGNGLMWIKKEKIHKVW
;
A
#
# COMPACT_ATOMS: atom_id res chain seq x y z
N GLY A 1 52.62 37.33 -1.79
CA GLY A 1 52.22 36.00 -1.48
C GLY A 1 50.79 35.91 -1.00
N ARG A 2 49.80 35.62 -1.84
CA ARG A 2 48.51 35.13 -1.40
C ARG A 2 47.61 34.84 -2.60
N TRP A 3 46.95 33.68 -2.55
CA TRP A 3 45.88 33.26 -3.46
C TRP A 3 46.28 32.79 -4.84
N ASN A 4 46.69 31.53 -4.90
CA ASN A 4 46.65 30.70 -6.11
C ASN A 4 46.23 29.29 -5.70
N LYS A 5 44.95 29.15 -5.27
CA LYS A 5 44.32 27.85 -4.98
C LYS A 5 42.97 27.65 -5.69
N GLU A 6 42.59 28.54 -6.59
CA GLU A 6 41.37 28.39 -7.40
C GLU A 6 41.58 27.67 -8.71
N SER A 7 42.81 27.47 -9.16
CA SER A 7 43.08 26.78 -10.44
C SER A 7 43.01 25.25 -10.35
N ASP A 8 43.15 24.68 -9.13
CA ASP A 8 43.19 23.22 -9.00
C ASP A 8 41.82 22.54 -8.83
N TYR A 9 40.78 23.32 -8.54
CA TYR A 9 39.40 22.79 -8.49
C TYR A 9 38.68 22.74 -9.84
N LEU A 10 39.13 23.49 -10.85
CA LEU A 10 38.59 23.48 -12.20
C LEU A 10 39.20 22.41 -13.11
N ALA A 11 40.29 21.77 -12.71
CA ALA A 11 40.95 20.70 -13.47
C ALA A 11 40.32 19.30 -13.25
N ALA A 12 39.40 19.14 -12.30
CA ALA A 12 38.77 17.84 -11.99
C ALA A 12 37.44 17.58 -12.71
N CYS A 13 36.91 18.55 -13.45
CA CYS A 13 35.76 18.35 -14.34
C CYS A 13 36.21 18.22 -15.80
N ILE A 14 37.01 17.21 -16.10
CA ILE A 14 37.24 16.81 -17.50
C ILE A 14 35.94 16.14 -17.96
N MET A 15 35.11 16.88 -18.69
CA MET A 15 34.00 16.26 -19.43
C MET A 15 34.61 15.18 -20.35
N PRO A 16 34.12 13.92 -20.29
CA PRO A 16 34.57 12.89 -21.20
C PRO A 16 34.38 13.36 -22.63
N ASP A 17 35.32 13.05 -23.52
CA ASP A 17 35.18 13.37 -24.92
C ASP A 17 33.87 12.74 -25.48
N ARG A 18 33.39 13.29 -26.60
CA ARG A 18 32.12 12.90 -27.21
C ARG A 18 32.02 11.40 -27.49
N ARG A 19 33.14 10.72 -27.70
CA ARG A 19 33.22 9.29 -27.96
C ARG A 19 33.05 8.47 -26.68
N THR A 20 33.69 8.89 -25.61
CA THR A 20 33.55 8.30 -24.25
C THR A 20 32.16 8.52 -23.68
N PHE A 21 31.57 9.70 -23.92
CA PHE A 21 30.17 9.97 -23.55
C PHE A 21 29.20 9.06 -24.31
N ILE A 22 29.38 8.87 -25.64
CA ILE A 22 28.53 7.98 -26.43
C ILE A 22 28.71 6.51 -26.00
N GLN A 23 29.93 6.07 -25.67
CA GLN A 23 30.19 4.71 -25.20
C GLN A 23 29.60 4.46 -23.82
N GLN A 24 29.68 5.44 -22.92
CA GLN A 24 29.02 5.35 -21.58
C GLN A 24 27.50 5.40 -21.69
N SER A 25 26.96 6.23 -22.60
CA SER A 25 25.53 6.29 -22.88
C SER A 25 25.03 4.98 -23.53
N ALA A 26 25.83 4.37 -24.41
CA ALA A 26 25.49 3.07 -25.01
C ALA A 26 25.53 1.93 -23.98
N ALA A 27 26.44 1.98 -22.99
CA ALA A 27 26.47 1.05 -21.87
C ALA A 27 25.25 1.21 -20.93
N VAL A 28 24.80 2.45 -20.71
CA VAL A 28 23.57 2.76 -19.96
C VAL A 28 22.33 2.32 -20.74
N LEU A 29 22.29 2.54 -22.06
CA LEU A 29 21.20 2.07 -22.93
C LEU A 29 21.20 0.54 -23.09
N GLY A 30 22.36 -0.11 -23.09
CA GLY A 30 22.48 -1.58 -23.02
C GLY A 30 21.99 -2.13 -21.69
N GLY A 31 22.20 -1.41 -20.59
CA GLY A 31 21.62 -1.70 -19.27
C GLY A 31 20.09 -1.53 -19.23
N LEU A 32 19.55 -0.53 -19.95
CA LEU A 32 18.09 -0.31 -20.08
C LEU A 32 17.41 -1.36 -20.98
N ALA A 33 18.12 -1.89 -22.00
CA ALA A 33 17.59 -3.00 -22.81
C ALA A 33 17.52 -4.32 -22.02
N LEU A 34 18.31 -4.49 -20.96
CA LEU A 34 18.19 -5.58 -19.99
C LEU A 34 17.03 -5.39 -18.99
N HIS A 35 16.44 -4.19 -18.93
CA HIS A 35 15.29 -3.90 -18.05
C HIS A 35 13.95 -4.43 -18.59
N GLN A 36 13.86 -4.93 -19.82
CA GLN A 36 12.68 -5.63 -20.32
C GLN A 36 12.57 -7.09 -19.84
N SER A 37 13.49 -7.54 -19.01
CA SER A 37 13.45 -8.87 -18.38
C SER A 37 13.51 -8.83 -16.85
N VAL A 38 12.91 -7.85 -16.19
CA VAL A 38 12.72 -7.83 -14.72
C VAL A 38 11.60 -8.82 -14.28
N GLY A 39 11.33 -9.83 -15.11
CA GLY A 39 10.86 -11.14 -14.69
C GLY A 39 12.00 -12.10 -14.35
N ALA A 40 13.25 -11.66 -14.43
CA ALA A 40 14.41 -12.45 -14.09
C ALA A 40 14.81 -12.18 -12.64
N ALA A 41 14.33 -13.10 -11.79
CA ALA A 41 14.99 -13.58 -10.58
C ALA A 41 16.18 -12.75 -10.11
N PHE A 42 16.11 -12.25 -8.88
CA PHE A 42 17.32 -12.00 -8.10
C PHE A 42 18.24 -13.25 -8.23
N PRO A 43 19.47 -13.12 -8.75
CA PRO A 43 20.34 -14.28 -8.86
C PRO A 43 20.60 -14.80 -7.47
N GLY A 44 20.14 -16.01 -7.18
CA GLY A 44 20.31 -16.68 -5.90
C GLY A 44 19.07 -17.03 -5.10
N ILE A 45 17.86 -16.60 -5.51
CA ILE A 45 16.64 -17.13 -4.91
C ILE A 45 16.28 -18.40 -5.70
N PRO A 46 16.36 -19.60 -5.11
CA PRO A 46 15.83 -20.80 -5.74
C PRO A 46 14.35 -20.54 -6.07
N LYS A 47 13.93 -20.72 -7.32
CA LYS A 47 12.49 -20.80 -7.63
C LYS A 47 11.96 -21.93 -6.76
N PRO A 48 10.91 -21.72 -5.95
CA PRO A 48 10.26 -22.82 -5.26
C PRO A 48 9.80 -23.82 -6.33
N SER A 49 10.47 -24.96 -6.41
CA SER A 49 10.08 -26.04 -7.33
C SER A 49 8.98 -26.92 -6.75
N ALA A 50 8.51 -26.58 -5.56
CA ALA A 50 7.49 -27.30 -4.81
C ALA A 50 6.32 -26.38 -4.48
N THR A 51 5.14 -26.95 -4.37
CA THR A 51 3.95 -26.28 -3.83
C THR A 51 4.25 -25.78 -2.41
N ILE A 52 3.64 -24.66 -2.03
CA ILE A 52 3.83 -24.00 -0.71
C ILE A 52 3.69 -24.98 0.48
N HIS A 53 2.99 -26.11 0.29
CA HIS A 53 2.83 -27.15 1.30
C HIS A 53 4.14 -27.89 1.66
N ASP A 54 5.10 -27.98 0.74
CA ASP A 54 6.37 -28.68 1.00
C ASP A 54 7.47 -27.75 1.55
N ALA A 55 7.25 -26.42 1.48
CA ALA A 55 8.22 -25.43 1.96
C ALA A 55 8.26 -25.30 3.49
N GLY A 56 7.29 -25.84 4.22
CA GLY A 56 7.23 -25.78 5.69
C GLY A 56 8.42 -26.42 6.38
N ASP A 57 8.95 -27.49 5.81
CA ASP A 57 10.07 -28.27 6.37
C ASP A 57 11.44 -27.94 5.75
N ASP A 58 11.51 -26.99 4.79
CA ASP A 58 12.76 -26.56 4.17
C ASP A 58 13.49 -25.54 5.05
N ALA A 59 14.30 -26.05 5.97
CA ALA A 59 15.10 -25.24 6.88
C ALA A 59 16.09 -24.31 6.14
N ASP A 60 16.55 -24.69 4.94
CA ASP A 60 17.47 -23.89 4.14
C ASP A 60 16.75 -22.71 3.50
N LEU A 61 15.54 -22.90 3.00
CA LEU A 61 14.68 -21.83 2.50
C LEU A 61 14.39 -20.82 3.60
N TRP A 62 13.97 -21.27 4.78
CA TRP A 62 13.66 -20.36 5.89
C TRP A 62 14.89 -19.63 6.42
N ARG A 63 16.06 -20.26 6.43
CA ARG A 63 17.33 -19.62 6.76
C ARG A 63 17.67 -18.52 5.73
N HIS A 64 17.47 -18.81 4.45
CA HIS A 64 17.68 -17.85 3.37
C HIS A 64 16.73 -16.67 3.50
N ILE A 65 15.43 -16.89 3.68
CA ILE A 65 14.44 -15.84 3.90
C ILE A 65 14.83 -14.98 5.11
N ARG A 66 15.17 -15.59 6.25
CA ARG A 66 15.60 -14.86 7.44
C ARG A 66 16.85 -14.00 7.19
N SER A 67 17.79 -14.45 6.39
CA SER A 67 18.99 -13.69 6.04
C SER A 67 18.70 -12.47 5.19
N ALA A 68 17.59 -12.46 4.46
CA ALA A 68 17.16 -11.33 3.65
C ALA A 68 16.66 -10.12 4.48
N TYR A 69 16.45 -10.32 5.80
CA TYR A 69 15.98 -9.26 6.72
C TYR A 69 17.04 -8.93 7.77
N ALA A 70 17.06 -7.67 8.23
CA ALA A 70 17.93 -7.20 9.33
C ALA A 70 17.21 -7.27 10.69
N CYS A 71 16.56 -8.40 10.97
CA CYS A 71 15.85 -8.58 12.23
C CYS A 71 16.82 -8.78 13.41
N SER A 72 16.41 -8.29 14.59
CA SER A 72 17.16 -8.53 15.84
C SER A 72 17.31 -10.02 16.10
N PRO A 73 18.51 -10.49 16.47
CA PRO A 73 18.70 -11.90 16.84
C PRO A 73 18.11 -12.25 18.22
N THR A 74 17.81 -11.24 19.06
CA THR A 74 17.36 -11.39 20.45
C THR A 74 15.87 -11.09 20.65
N LEU A 75 15.20 -10.51 19.66
CA LEU A 75 13.77 -10.18 19.72
C LEU A 75 13.01 -11.02 18.69
N ILE A 76 11.93 -11.63 19.13
CA ILE A 76 10.96 -12.29 18.26
C ILE A 76 9.83 -11.30 18.00
N ASN A 77 9.79 -10.75 16.78
CA ASN A 77 8.72 -9.85 16.39
C ASN A 77 7.48 -10.64 15.96
N LEU A 78 6.42 -10.54 16.75
CA LEU A 78 5.11 -11.13 16.46
C LEU A 78 4.07 -10.11 16.00
N ASN A 79 4.45 -8.83 15.88
CA ASN A 79 3.53 -7.74 15.51
C ASN A 79 3.89 -7.11 14.15
N ASN A 80 3.91 -7.93 13.09
CA ASN A 80 4.06 -7.43 11.73
C ASN A 80 2.83 -6.66 11.24
N GLY A 81 1.67 -6.86 11.86
CA GLY A 81 0.45 -6.08 11.60
C GLY A 81 0.56 -4.62 12.06
N GLY A 82 1.43 -4.29 13.02
CA GLY A 82 1.79 -2.91 13.33
C GLY A 82 2.65 -2.33 12.20
N VAL A 83 3.86 -2.86 12.06
CA VAL A 83 4.84 -2.57 11.01
C VAL A 83 5.72 -3.80 10.81
N SER A 84 5.99 -4.19 9.57
CA SER A 84 6.92 -5.26 9.25
C SER A 84 8.34 -4.74 9.02
N PRO A 85 9.38 -5.51 9.35
CA PRO A 85 10.72 -5.20 8.88
C PRO A 85 10.77 -5.26 7.36
N SER A 86 11.50 -4.34 6.74
CA SER A 86 11.75 -4.36 5.30
C SER A 86 12.92 -5.27 4.95
N PRO A 87 12.92 -5.91 3.77
CA PRO A 87 14.08 -6.65 3.28
C PRO A 87 15.33 -5.75 3.17
N ARG A 88 16.53 -6.33 3.37
CA ARG A 88 17.80 -5.59 3.23
C ARG A 88 17.91 -4.90 1.88
N ALA A 89 17.58 -5.60 0.79
CA ALA A 89 17.60 -5.02 -0.56
C ALA A 89 16.75 -3.76 -0.70
N ALA A 90 15.56 -3.72 -0.06
CA ALA A 90 14.70 -2.55 -0.07
C ALA A 90 15.28 -1.39 0.77
N MET A 91 15.91 -1.71 1.91
CA MET A 91 16.56 -0.71 2.76
C MET A 91 17.81 -0.14 2.10
N ASP A 92 18.64 -0.99 1.51
CA ASP A 92 19.84 -0.57 0.79
C ASP A 92 19.48 0.34 -0.41
N ALA A 93 18.42 0.02 -1.14
CA ALA A 93 17.90 0.85 -2.22
C ALA A 93 17.41 2.21 -1.68
N LEU A 94 16.65 2.22 -0.58
CA LEU A 94 16.17 3.46 0.05
C LEU A 94 17.33 4.37 0.45
N ASP A 95 18.36 3.81 1.10
CA ASP A 95 19.55 4.55 1.51
C ASP A 95 20.32 5.09 0.28
N HIS A 96 20.49 4.27 -0.75
CA HIS A 96 21.13 4.67 -2.00
C HIS A 96 20.41 5.85 -2.66
N TYR A 97 19.11 5.75 -2.87
CA TYR A 97 18.33 6.81 -3.52
C TYR A 97 18.23 8.07 -2.67
N ASN A 98 18.16 7.97 -1.34
CA ASN A 98 18.22 9.13 -0.46
C ASN A 98 19.54 9.89 -0.60
N ARG A 99 20.67 9.19 -0.64
CA ARG A 99 22.00 9.81 -0.84
C ARG A 99 22.08 10.46 -2.22
N MET A 100 21.69 9.74 -3.28
CA MET A 100 21.66 10.24 -4.64
C MET A 100 20.82 11.52 -4.77
N CYS A 101 19.63 11.55 -4.16
CA CYS A 101 18.79 12.74 -4.17
C CYS A 101 19.45 13.93 -3.46
N ASN A 102 20.24 13.70 -2.40
CA ASN A 102 20.93 14.78 -1.69
C ASN A 102 22.09 15.40 -2.50
N GLU A 103 22.65 14.67 -3.45
CA GLU A 103 23.72 15.21 -4.31
C GLU A 103 23.22 16.26 -5.31
N ALA A 104 22.04 16.05 -5.92
CA ALA A 104 21.39 17.01 -6.82
C ALA A 104 19.85 16.82 -6.79
N PRO A 105 19.14 17.36 -5.78
CA PRO A 105 17.75 17.04 -5.50
C PRO A 105 16.81 17.20 -6.69
N SER A 106 16.78 18.38 -7.34
CA SER A 106 15.87 18.65 -8.46
C SER A 106 16.16 17.74 -9.68
N TYR A 107 17.43 17.43 -9.91
CA TYR A 107 17.82 16.60 -11.03
C TYR A 107 17.42 15.14 -10.80
N TYR A 108 17.85 14.55 -9.67
CA TYR A 108 17.60 13.13 -9.42
C TYR A 108 16.13 12.85 -9.13
N MET A 109 15.45 13.67 -8.33
CA MET A 109 14.04 13.44 -8.00
C MET A 109 13.13 13.59 -9.24
N TRP A 110 13.30 14.69 -10.01
CA TRP A 110 12.32 15.00 -11.07
C TRP A 110 12.72 14.49 -12.45
N ARG A 111 14.02 14.33 -12.72
CA ARG A 111 14.50 13.89 -14.03
C ARG A 111 14.77 12.39 -14.11
N ILE A 112 15.08 11.76 -12.99
CA ILE A 112 15.46 10.35 -12.92
C ILE A 112 14.37 9.54 -12.22
N LEU A 113 14.15 9.76 -10.92
CA LEU A 113 13.28 8.89 -10.12
C LEU A 113 11.79 9.05 -10.44
N ASP A 114 11.35 10.23 -10.87
CA ASP A 114 9.94 10.44 -11.22
C ASP A 114 9.49 9.58 -12.41
N GLN A 115 10.43 9.17 -13.27
CA GLN A 115 10.15 8.28 -14.40
C GLN A 115 9.79 6.86 -13.95
N ASP A 116 10.30 6.39 -12.80
CA ASP A 116 10.06 5.05 -12.28
C ASP A 116 8.78 4.97 -11.45
N ARG A 117 8.16 6.10 -11.15
CA ARG A 117 6.91 6.15 -10.35
C ARG A 117 5.75 5.46 -11.05
N GLU A 118 5.60 5.70 -12.35
CA GLU A 118 4.49 5.11 -13.11
C GLU A 118 4.63 3.59 -13.29
N PRO A 119 5.78 3.02 -13.67
CA PRO A 119 6.00 1.59 -13.66
C PRO A 119 5.73 0.93 -12.30
N LEU A 120 6.14 1.56 -11.19
CA LEU A 120 5.85 1.07 -9.85
C LEU A 120 4.34 1.05 -9.58
N ARG A 121 3.61 2.12 -9.92
CA ARG A 121 2.16 2.21 -9.77
C ARG A 121 1.44 1.12 -10.57
N MET A 122 1.88 0.87 -11.81
CA MET A 122 1.36 -0.21 -12.64
C MET A 122 1.58 -1.60 -12.01
N ASN A 123 2.75 -1.87 -11.45
CA ASN A 123 3.05 -3.13 -10.78
C ASN A 123 2.17 -3.33 -9.53
N LEU A 124 1.98 -2.28 -8.72
CA LEU A 124 1.09 -2.33 -7.55
C LEU A 124 -0.37 -2.55 -7.96
N ALA A 125 -0.83 -1.90 -9.02
CA ALA A 125 -2.17 -2.09 -9.57
C ALA A 125 -2.37 -3.52 -10.08
N ALA A 126 -1.39 -4.08 -10.79
CA ALA A 126 -1.41 -5.47 -11.25
C ALA A 126 -1.46 -6.47 -10.08
N LEU A 127 -0.70 -6.21 -9.01
CA LEU A 127 -0.76 -7.02 -7.77
C LEU A 127 -2.14 -6.93 -7.11
N ALA A 128 -2.75 -5.74 -7.11
CA ALA A 128 -4.08 -5.51 -6.57
C ALA A 128 -5.22 -6.01 -7.48
N GLY A 129 -4.93 -6.34 -8.76
CA GLY A 129 -5.89 -6.82 -9.74
C GLY A 129 -6.81 -5.74 -10.29
N VAL A 130 -6.32 -4.49 -10.41
CA VAL A 130 -7.10 -3.32 -10.84
C VAL A 130 -6.35 -2.50 -11.90
N PRO A 131 -7.05 -1.66 -12.68
CA PRO A 131 -6.43 -0.72 -13.59
C PRO A 131 -5.53 0.28 -12.86
N PRO A 132 -4.34 0.63 -13.41
CA PRO A 132 -3.43 1.55 -12.76
C PRO A 132 -3.99 2.96 -12.56
N GLU A 133 -4.89 3.44 -13.42
CA GLU A 133 -5.54 4.76 -13.27
C GLU A 133 -6.46 4.87 -12.05
N GLU A 134 -6.81 3.76 -11.41
CA GLU A 134 -7.66 3.70 -10.23
C GLU A 134 -6.85 3.70 -8.92
N VAL A 135 -5.52 3.62 -8.99
CA VAL A 135 -4.67 3.58 -7.80
C VAL A 135 -3.80 4.82 -7.64
N ALA A 136 -3.62 5.22 -6.40
CA ALA A 136 -2.68 6.27 -5.99
C ALA A 136 -1.76 5.75 -4.88
N ILE A 137 -0.45 6.01 -5.03
CA ILE A 137 0.53 5.74 -3.99
C ILE A 137 0.44 6.86 -2.95
N CYS A 138 0.34 6.48 -1.69
CA CYS A 138 0.25 7.39 -0.55
C CYS A 138 1.20 6.94 0.57
N ARG A 139 1.16 7.61 1.73
CA ARG A 139 2.09 7.30 2.82
C ARG A 139 1.67 6.11 3.68
N ASN A 140 0.38 5.85 3.79
CA ASN A 140 -0.17 4.74 4.60
C ASN A 140 -1.68 4.62 4.41
N ALA A 141 -2.28 3.58 5.02
CA ALA A 141 -3.73 3.41 5.04
C ALA A 141 -4.48 4.61 5.64
N THR A 142 -3.91 5.26 6.66
CA THR A 142 -4.55 6.43 7.30
C THR A 142 -4.72 7.58 6.30
N GLU A 143 -3.69 7.89 5.51
CA GLU A 143 -3.81 8.91 4.46
C GLU A 143 -4.80 8.48 3.37
N ALA A 144 -4.69 7.24 2.87
CA ALA A 144 -5.59 6.70 1.87
C ALA A 144 -7.06 6.81 2.29
N LEU A 145 -7.38 6.27 3.45
CA LEU A 145 -8.75 6.23 3.96
C LEU A 145 -9.25 7.63 4.35
N ASN A 146 -8.41 8.48 4.94
CA ASN A 146 -8.80 9.87 5.25
C ASN A 146 -9.07 10.69 4.00
N THR A 147 -8.29 10.51 2.93
CA THR A 147 -8.56 11.16 1.64
C THR A 147 -9.96 10.80 1.15
N ILE A 148 -10.36 9.55 1.25
CA ILE A 148 -11.70 9.09 0.86
C ILE A 148 -12.75 9.62 1.84
N ILE A 149 -12.55 9.42 3.14
CA ILE A 149 -13.50 9.82 4.21
C ILE A 149 -13.82 11.31 4.13
N PHE A 150 -12.79 12.16 3.96
CA PHE A 150 -12.98 13.61 3.94
C PHE A 150 -13.32 14.15 2.55
N GLY A 151 -13.00 13.43 1.49
CA GLY A 151 -13.30 13.81 0.11
C GLY A 151 -14.71 13.49 -0.35
N LEU A 152 -15.36 12.47 0.23
CA LEU A 152 -16.72 12.08 -0.16
C LEU A 152 -17.75 13.19 0.11
N PRO A 153 -18.66 13.50 -0.84
CA PRO A 153 -19.63 14.59 -0.75
C PRO A 153 -20.87 14.23 0.09
N LEU A 154 -20.62 13.71 1.31
CA LEU A 154 -21.69 13.37 2.24
C LEU A 154 -22.36 14.63 2.77
N GLN A 155 -23.69 14.61 2.86
CA GLN A 155 -24.51 15.72 3.33
C GLN A 155 -24.85 15.58 4.81
N PRO A 156 -25.22 16.66 5.50
CA PRO A 156 -25.78 16.58 6.84
C PRO A 156 -26.93 15.59 6.90
N SER A 157 -26.92 14.71 7.90
CA SER A 157 -27.90 13.62 8.10
C SER A 157 -27.72 12.37 7.23
N ASP A 158 -26.80 12.36 6.24
CA ASP A 158 -26.39 11.11 5.62
C ASP A 158 -25.82 10.18 6.68
N GLU A 159 -26.14 8.90 6.56
CA GLU A 159 -25.69 7.89 7.52
C GLU A 159 -24.52 7.11 6.95
N VAL A 160 -23.51 6.89 7.81
CA VAL A 160 -22.39 5.99 7.57
C VAL A 160 -22.43 4.87 8.61
N VAL A 161 -22.50 3.64 8.12
CA VAL A 161 -22.41 2.46 9.01
C VAL A 161 -20.94 2.16 9.26
N VAL A 162 -20.55 2.16 10.53
CA VAL A 162 -19.20 1.89 11.06
C VAL A 162 -19.29 0.79 12.11
N SER A 163 -18.15 0.21 12.48
CA SER A 163 -18.10 -0.81 13.53
C SER A 163 -17.35 -0.31 14.76
N THR A 164 -17.68 -0.88 15.93
CA THR A 164 -16.89 -0.73 17.16
C THR A 164 -15.51 -1.38 17.06
N TYR A 165 -15.32 -2.25 16.07
CA TYR A 165 -14.06 -2.93 15.78
C TYR A 165 -13.20 -2.22 14.73
N ASP A 166 -13.67 -1.10 14.18
CA ASP A 166 -12.86 -0.31 13.25
C ASP A 166 -11.64 0.28 13.94
N TYR A 167 -10.57 0.42 13.15
CA TYR A 167 -9.30 0.95 13.67
C TYR A 167 -9.50 2.35 14.27
N PRO A 168 -8.93 2.65 15.45
CA PRO A 168 -9.21 3.90 16.17
C PRO A 168 -9.00 5.18 15.36
N ASN A 169 -8.00 5.22 14.47
CA ASN A 169 -7.76 6.39 13.63
C ASN A 169 -8.93 6.61 12.63
N MET A 170 -9.52 5.53 12.10
CA MET A 170 -10.67 5.63 11.21
C MET A 170 -11.93 6.00 11.97
N ALA A 171 -12.13 5.43 13.16
CA ALA A 171 -13.21 5.83 14.05
C ALA A 171 -13.14 7.32 14.40
N ASN A 172 -11.92 7.86 14.65
CA ASN A 172 -11.71 9.29 14.91
C ASN A 172 -11.97 10.15 13.66
N ALA A 173 -11.58 9.71 12.46
CA ALA A 173 -11.87 10.42 11.22
C ALA A 173 -13.39 10.52 11.00
N TRP A 174 -14.14 9.45 11.20
CA TRP A 174 -15.59 9.46 11.11
C TRP A 174 -16.26 10.33 12.19
N LYS A 175 -15.77 10.29 13.44
CA LYS A 175 -16.23 11.22 14.49
C LYS A 175 -16.02 12.68 14.09
N GLN A 176 -14.89 13.00 13.50
CA GLN A 176 -14.61 14.36 13.01
C GLN A 176 -15.57 14.75 11.88
N ARG A 177 -15.88 13.85 10.93
CA ARG A 177 -16.89 14.09 9.89
C ARG A 177 -18.27 14.33 10.50
N ALA A 178 -18.65 13.54 11.51
CA ALA A 178 -19.93 13.72 12.20
C ALA A 178 -20.02 15.10 12.86
N LEU A 179 -18.97 15.52 13.58
CA LEU A 179 -18.93 16.82 14.26
C LEU A 179 -18.88 18.02 13.33
N ARG A 180 -18.09 17.91 12.25
CA ARG A 180 -17.86 19.02 11.32
C ARG A 180 -18.98 19.17 10.28
N ASP A 181 -19.43 18.05 9.72
CA ASP A 181 -20.27 18.03 8.53
C ASP A 181 -21.70 17.51 8.82
N GLY A 182 -22.00 17.12 10.06
CA GLY A 182 -23.32 16.64 10.46
C GLY A 182 -23.69 15.24 9.96
N VAL A 183 -22.70 14.46 9.49
CA VAL A 183 -22.88 13.05 9.11
C VAL A 183 -23.25 12.22 10.34
N LYS A 184 -24.18 11.30 10.21
CA LYS A 184 -24.60 10.41 11.29
C LYS A 184 -23.83 9.09 11.25
N LEU A 185 -23.25 8.71 12.37
CA LEU A 185 -22.58 7.40 12.51
C LEU A 185 -23.58 6.40 13.11
N VAL A 186 -23.77 5.31 12.39
CA VAL A 186 -24.61 4.18 12.81
C VAL A 186 -23.69 3.00 13.11
N HIS A 187 -23.65 2.56 14.35
CA HIS A 187 -22.73 1.51 14.76
C HIS A 187 -23.32 0.13 14.52
N ALA A 188 -22.64 -0.66 13.70
CA ALA A 188 -22.79 -2.10 13.65
C ALA A 188 -21.99 -2.73 14.78
N ASP A 189 -22.53 -3.78 15.36
CA ASP A 189 -21.93 -4.50 16.48
C ASP A 189 -21.97 -6.00 16.16
N PRO A 190 -21.07 -6.47 15.26
CA PRO A 190 -21.01 -7.87 14.89
C PRO A 190 -20.53 -8.74 16.05
N PRO A 191 -21.03 -9.98 16.16
CA PRO A 191 -20.63 -10.90 17.24
C PRO A 191 -19.22 -11.46 16.95
N LEU A 192 -18.16 -10.78 17.38
CA LEU A 192 -16.79 -11.17 17.12
C LEU A 192 -16.06 -11.63 18.39
N PRO A 193 -15.18 -12.65 18.31
CA PRO A 193 -14.90 -13.48 17.12
C PRO A 193 -16.04 -14.46 16.81
N SER A 194 -16.27 -14.76 15.53
CA SER A 194 -17.30 -15.67 15.06
C SER A 194 -16.93 -16.36 13.76
N GLU A 195 -17.32 -17.62 13.61
CA GLU A 195 -17.29 -18.35 12.34
C GLU A 195 -18.63 -18.25 11.58
N ASP A 196 -19.66 -17.68 12.21
CA ASP A 196 -20.97 -17.44 11.59
C ASP A 196 -20.94 -16.13 10.80
N GLU A 197 -20.58 -16.25 9.51
CA GLU A 197 -20.53 -15.10 8.59
C GLU A 197 -21.90 -14.44 8.42
N GLU A 198 -23.00 -15.22 8.45
CA GLU A 198 -24.35 -14.69 8.26
C GLU A 198 -24.76 -13.80 9.44
N ALA A 199 -24.42 -14.17 10.67
CA ALA A 199 -24.63 -13.34 11.84
C ALA A 199 -23.81 -12.03 11.76
N ILE A 200 -22.59 -12.09 11.21
CA ILE A 200 -21.77 -10.88 10.97
C ILE A 200 -22.45 -10.00 9.92
N VAL A 201 -22.86 -10.55 8.78
CA VAL A 201 -23.55 -9.83 7.69
C VAL A 201 -24.82 -9.18 8.21
N GLU A 202 -25.64 -9.91 8.98
CA GLU A 202 -26.88 -9.41 9.57
C GLU A 202 -26.62 -8.22 10.50
N ALA A 203 -25.55 -8.24 11.29
CA ALA A 203 -25.21 -7.16 12.20
C ALA A 203 -25.01 -5.81 11.47
N TYR A 204 -24.48 -5.84 10.23
CA TYR A 204 -24.37 -4.64 9.39
C TYR A 204 -25.69 -4.32 8.67
N THR A 205 -26.31 -5.31 8.01
CA THR A 205 -27.43 -5.09 7.10
C THR A 205 -28.70 -4.61 7.81
N ARG A 206 -28.93 -5.00 9.09
CA ARG A 206 -30.00 -4.47 9.93
C ARG A 206 -29.84 -3.00 10.30
N LYS A 207 -28.63 -2.43 10.09
CA LYS A 207 -28.35 -1.01 10.33
C LYS A 207 -28.56 -0.13 9.10
N PHE A 208 -28.75 -0.73 7.92
CA PHE A 208 -28.97 0.00 6.70
C PHE A 208 -30.37 0.62 6.66
N THR A 209 -30.42 1.92 6.45
CA THR A 209 -31.66 2.71 6.29
C THR A 209 -31.69 3.38 4.92
N ALA A 210 -32.74 4.10 4.58
CA ALA A 210 -32.84 4.91 3.37
C ALA A 210 -31.82 6.08 3.35
N ASN A 211 -31.30 6.49 4.51
CA ASN A 211 -30.32 7.55 4.66
C ASN A 211 -28.88 7.02 4.63
N THR A 212 -28.66 5.72 4.70
CA THR A 212 -27.33 5.13 4.66
C THR A 212 -26.73 5.34 3.27
N LYS A 213 -25.55 5.96 3.21
CA LYS A 213 -24.81 6.24 1.96
C LYS A 213 -23.54 5.43 1.84
N LEU A 214 -22.94 5.06 2.96
CA LEU A 214 -21.69 4.35 3.00
C LEU A 214 -21.66 3.34 4.14
N VAL A 215 -21.00 2.21 3.92
CA VAL A 215 -20.53 1.32 4.98
C VAL A 215 -19.00 1.27 4.96
N HIS A 216 -18.38 1.49 6.13
CA HIS A 216 -16.96 1.30 6.35
C HIS A 216 -16.72 -0.09 6.91
N LEU A 217 -15.81 -0.84 6.30
CA LEU A 217 -15.50 -2.22 6.69
C LEU A 217 -14.00 -2.38 6.92
N THR A 218 -13.61 -2.82 8.09
CA THR A 218 -12.26 -3.31 8.36
C THR A 218 -12.16 -4.77 7.91
N HIS A 219 -11.31 -5.09 6.91
CA HIS A 219 -11.26 -6.43 6.31
C HIS A 219 -10.65 -7.48 7.25
N ILE A 220 -9.59 -7.14 7.99
CA ILE A 220 -9.11 -7.92 9.14
C ILE A 220 -9.11 -7.03 10.38
N VAL A 221 -9.84 -7.45 11.40
CA VAL A 221 -9.88 -6.76 12.69
C VAL A 221 -8.53 -6.94 13.40
N ASN A 222 -7.86 -5.83 13.70
CA ASN A 222 -6.50 -5.86 14.27
C ASN A 222 -6.42 -6.38 15.72
N TRP A 223 -7.56 -6.49 16.41
CA TRP A 223 -7.62 -6.91 17.82
C TRP A 223 -7.60 -8.42 17.98
N ASN A 224 -8.26 -9.14 17.07
CA ASN A 224 -8.49 -10.58 17.19
C ASN A 224 -8.17 -11.37 15.91
N GLY A 225 -7.83 -10.68 14.81
CA GLY A 225 -7.51 -11.33 13.54
C GLY A 225 -8.73 -11.82 12.74
N GLN A 226 -9.95 -11.47 13.13
CA GLN A 226 -11.16 -11.85 12.42
C GLN A 226 -11.14 -11.32 10.99
N ILE A 227 -11.26 -12.22 10.02
CA ILE A 227 -11.51 -11.88 8.62
C ILE A 227 -13.01 -11.62 8.46
N MET A 228 -13.34 -10.43 7.98
CA MET A 228 -14.73 -10.04 7.78
C MET A 228 -15.25 -10.50 6.42
N PRO A 229 -16.51 -10.94 6.30
CA PRO A 229 -17.13 -11.36 5.04
C PRO A 229 -17.47 -10.14 4.17
N VAL A 230 -16.43 -9.37 3.76
CA VAL A 230 -16.56 -8.08 3.08
C VAL A 230 -17.43 -8.19 1.84
N ARG A 231 -17.22 -9.23 1.02
CA ARG A 231 -17.99 -9.42 -0.22
C ARG A 231 -19.49 -9.56 0.04
N LYS A 232 -19.89 -10.36 1.02
CA LYS A 232 -21.31 -10.55 1.35
C LYS A 232 -21.95 -9.26 1.84
N ILE A 233 -21.23 -8.49 2.68
CA ILE A 233 -21.72 -7.20 3.19
C ILE A 233 -21.80 -6.19 2.04
N ALA A 234 -20.81 -6.16 1.14
CA ALA A 234 -20.80 -5.28 -0.02
C ALA A 234 -21.95 -5.56 -0.98
N ASP A 235 -22.22 -6.82 -1.30
CA ASP A 235 -23.35 -7.20 -2.15
C ASP A 235 -24.69 -6.75 -1.54
N ALA A 236 -24.85 -6.93 -0.23
CA ALA A 236 -26.07 -6.48 0.49
C ALA A 236 -26.20 -4.94 0.57
N ALA A 237 -25.08 -4.23 0.67
CA ALA A 237 -25.02 -2.76 0.63
C ALA A 237 -25.38 -2.24 -0.77
N HIS A 238 -24.78 -2.78 -1.80
CA HIS A 238 -25.03 -2.39 -3.19
C HIS A 238 -26.48 -2.66 -3.62
N ALA A 239 -27.09 -3.74 -3.15
CA ALA A 239 -28.52 -4.01 -3.39
C ALA A 239 -29.45 -2.90 -2.86
N ARG A 240 -28.94 -2.02 -1.96
CA ARG A 240 -29.64 -0.86 -1.40
C ARG A 240 -29.06 0.49 -1.86
N GLY A 241 -28.13 0.48 -2.82
CA GLY A 241 -27.47 1.69 -3.33
C GLY A 241 -26.48 2.31 -2.35
N ILE A 242 -25.99 1.54 -1.38
CA ILE A 242 -25.00 1.96 -0.37
C ILE A 242 -23.59 1.66 -0.89
N GLU A 243 -22.68 2.63 -0.81
CA GLU A 243 -21.29 2.47 -1.21
C GLU A 243 -20.45 1.82 -0.10
N VAL A 244 -19.32 1.21 -0.49
CA VAL A 244 -18.50 0.40 0.41
C VAL A 244 -17.06 0.88 0.41
N LEU A 245 -16.56 1.27 1.59
CA LEU A 245 -15.16 1.61 1.86
C LEU A 245 -14.51 0.49 2.67
N VAL A 246 -13.37 -0.02 2.21
CA VAL A 246 -12.64 -1.10 2.88
C VAL A 246 -11.30 -0.62 3.42
N ASP A 247 -11.11 -0.78 4.72
CA ASP A 247 -9.80 -0.72 5.36
C ASP A 247 -9.10 -2.08 5.24
N ALA A 248 -8.16 -2.14 4.32
CA ALA A 248 -7.37 -3.34 4.03
C ALA A 248 -5.95 -3.26 4.59
N ALA A 249 -5.73 -2.45 5.62
CA ALA A 249 -4.39 -2.23 6.20
C ALA A 249 -3.69 -3.54 6.61
N HIS A 250 -4.45 -4.58 6.96
CA HIS A 250 -3.93 -5.88 7.41
C HIS A 250 -4.07 -7.00 6.37
N THR A 251 -4.64 -6.76 5.19
CA THR A 251 -4.97 -7.86 4.27
C THR A 251 -4.16 -7.88 2.99
N PHE A 252 -3.74 -6.71 2.50
CA PHE A 252 -2.96 -6.65 1.27
C PHE A 252 -1.59 -7.32 1.47
N ALA A 253 -1.25 -8.24 0.58
CA ALA A 253 -0.09 -9.11 0.64
C ALA A 253 -0.06 -10.13 1.80
N LEU A 254 -1.13 -10.20 2.62
CA LEU A 254 -1.32 -11.26 3.62
C LEU A 254 -2.30 -12.32 3.13
N LEU A 255 -3.42 -11.88 2.55
CA LEU A 255 -4.43 -12.76 1.97
C LEU A 255 -4.32 -12.77 0.45
N ASP A 256 -4.62 -13.92 -0.15
CA ASP A 256 -4.70 -14.07 -1.60
C ASP A 256 -6.08 -13.62 -2.10
N TYR A 257 -6.17 -12.37 -2.54
CA TYR A 257 -7.37 -11.78 -3.14
C TYR A 257 -6.99 -10.67 -4.11
N ARG A 258 -7.93 -10.30 -4.96
CA ARG A 258 -7.88 -9.09 -5.77
C ARG A 258 -8.95 -8.12 -5.27
N ILE A 259 -8.70 -6.79 -5.38
CA ILE A 259 -9.68 -5.80 -4.90
C ILE A 259 -11.09 -6.04 -5.46
N PRO A 260 -11.30 -6.39 -6.75
CA PRO A 260 -12.63 -6.70 -7.28
C PRO A 260 -13.35 -7.85 -6.57
N ASP A 261 -12.62 -8.78 -5.96
CA ASP A 261 -13.22 -9.90 -5.22
C ASP A 261 -13.99 -9.43 -3.98
N LEU A 262 -13.62 -8.27 -3.43
CA LEU A 262 -14.27 -7.68 -2.28
C LEU A 262 -15.58 -6.97 -2.61
N GLY A 263 -15.79 -6.61 -3.88
CA GLY A 263 -16.99 -5.88 -4.31
C GLY A 263 -17.10 -4.47 -3.72
N CYS A 264 -16.00 -3.84 -3.30
CA CYS A 264 -16.02 -2.49 -2.72
C CYS A 264 -15.94 -1.39 -3.79
N ASP A 265 -16.18 -0.13 -3.36
CA ASP A 265 -16.06 1.08 -4.20
C ASP A 265 -14.78 1.86 -3.89
N TYR A 266 -14.29 1.74 -2.66
CA TYR A 266 -13.12 2.42 -2.12
C TYR A 266 -12.31 1.47 -1.27
N TRP A 267 -10.98 1.63 -1.31
CA TRP A 267 -10.10 0.74 -0.58
C TRP A 267 -8.78 1.45 -0.23
N GLY A 268 -8.19 1.12 0.92
CA GLY A 268 -6.90 1.67 1.33
C GLY A 268 -6.08 0.71 2.16
N THR A 269 -4.74 0.75 1.98
CA THR A 269 -3.80 -0.10 2.71
C THR A 269 -2.48 0.57 3.03
N SER A 270 -1.72 -0.05 3.95
CA SER A 270 -0.33 0.29 4.27
C SER A 270 0.60 -0.78 3.69
N LEU A 271 1.54 -0.38 2.82
CA LEU A 271 2.48 -1.31 2.18
C LEU A 271 3.62 -1.73 3.12
N HIS A 272 3.91 -0.92 4.15
CA HIS A 272 4.93 -1.21 5.16
C HIS A 272 4.50 -2.24 6.23
N LYS A 273 3.33 -2.85 6.06
CA LYS A 273 2.86 -3.99 6.85
C LYS A 273 3.23 -5.28 6.14
N PHE A 274 2.28 -6.02 5.63
CA PHE A 274 2.53 -7.37 5.08
C PHE A 274 3.22 -7.39 3.71
N LEU A 275 3.22 -6.27 2.95
CA LEU A 275 4.07 -6.17 1.75
C LEU A 275 5.54 -5.87 2.09
N CYS A 276 5.86 -5.58 3.37
CA CYS A 276 7.22 -5.31 3.85
C CYS A 276 7.94 -4.16 3.13
N ALA A 277 7.21 -3.21 2.55
CA ALA A 277 7.80 -2.00 1.96
C ALA A 277 8.46 -1.13 3.04
N PRO A 278 9.39 -0.23 2.70
CA PRO A 278 9.90 0.77 3.62
C PRO A 278 8.78 1.60 4.25
N PHE A 279 9.02 2.16 5.44
CA PHE A 279 8.02 2.95 6.17
C PHE A 279 7.58 4.16 5.36
N GLY A 280 6.31 4.54 5.52
CA GLY A 280 5.75 5.68 4.82
C GLY A 280 5.29 5.35 3.39
N ASN A 281 4.84 4.11 3.15
CA ASN A 281 4.26 3.68 1.89
C ASN A 281 2.88 3.07 2.10
N GLY A 282 1.92 3.48 1.28
CA GLY A 282 0.54 3.02 1.24
C GLY A 282 -0.03 3.04 -0.17
N LEU A 283 -1.19 2.46 -0.33
CA LEU A 283 -1.93 2.43 -1.59
C LEU A 283 -3.39 2.76 -1.34
N MET A 284 -3.94 3.62 -2.18
CA MET A 284 -5.35 3.94 -2.25
C MET A 284 -5.91 3.44 -3.59
N TRP A 285 -7.10 2.87 -3.56
CA TRP A 285 -7.85 2.53 -4.77
C TRP A 285 -9.25 3.13 -4.68
N ILE A 286 -9.69 3.68 -5.81
CA ILE A 286 -11.05 4.20 -5.99
C ILE A 286 -11.54 3.67 -7.33
N LYS A 287 -12.70 3.04 -7.32
CA LYS A 287 -13.38 2.57 -8.51
C LYS A 287 -13.54 3.73 -9.51
N LYS A 288 -13.19 3.52 -10.78
CA LYS A 288 -13.06 4.57 -11.82
C LYS A 288 -14.22 5.54 -11.85
N GLU A 289 -15.44 5.01 -11.85
CA GLU A 289 -16.67 5.82 -11.88
C GLU A 289 -16.94 6.61 -10.59
N LYS A 290 -16.14 6.40 -9.54
CA LYS A 290 -16.25 7.09 -8.24
C LYS A 290 -15.15 8.12 -8.00
N ILE A 291 -14.08 8.12 -8.81
CA ILE A 291 -12.93 9.02 -8.62
C ILE A 291 -13.38 10.48 -8.53
N HIS A 292 -14.32 10.89 -9.39
CA HIS A 292 -14.82 12.26 -9.44
C HIS A 292 -15.56 12.72 -8.16
N LYS A 293 -15.91 11.81 -7.26
CA LYS A 293 -16.58 12.12 -6.01
C LYS A 293 -15.62 12.50 -4.88
N VAL A 294 -14.34 12.12 -5.01
CA VAL A 294 -13.36 12.33 -3.93
C VAL A 294 -12.49 13.52 -4.26
N TRP A 295 -12.58 14.56 -3.41
CA TRP A 295 -11.83 15.81 -3.51
C TRP A 295 -11.15 16.16 -2.19
#